data_0d436461830f81f301fe9390c4c53852
#
_entry.id   0d436461830f81f301fe9390c4c53852
#
_cell.length_a   1.000
_cell.length_b   1.000
_cell.length_c   1.000
_cell.angle_alpha   90.00
_cell.angle_beta   90.00
_cell.angle_gamma   90.00
#
_symmetry.space_group_name_H-M   'P 1'
#
loop_
_entity.id
_entity.type
_entity.pdbx_description
1 polymer ?
#
loop_
_entity_poly.entity_id
_entity_poly.type
_entity_poly.pdbx_seq_one_letter_code
_entity_poly.pdbx_strand_id
1 'polypeptide(L)'
;MKAVILAAGASTRCYPLTLSRPKPLLPLANTPILLRTIAMLDGLVDGIIVVAGYKAELLKESIRELSSDAHIEVVLQDEPKGTGHALLQAKDACAEDTGEFILVLNGDDLFARADLQALLVTTKSDARPGAAILVQEVPAAEKHRFGMVRAKEGILVALEEKPPQQGGAELATEPGSAYTGAAILPSSVFTLLESLEPSPRGELELTDALLALNKTRPISVVTGFGWLPLAYPWDLLVANRAVMGAMVEDLTISPEAEIENGATIKGPVAIGKGTRVLAGSYIEGPVMIGEDCLIGPNCYLRPWTCIGDDCHIGQAVELKSTLVFDQTNIAHLSYVGDSIIGEGVNLGAGTIVANLRHDGGTVKSMVRGKLVDTGLRKFGAVIGDNAKVGIHTSILPGRKLWPQTHTRPAQVVERDIMPEGGA
;
A
#
# COMPACT_ATOMS: atom_id res chain seq x y z
N MET A 1 -6.81 24.89 -5.85
CA MET A 1 -6.97 23.58 -6.55
C MET A 1 -7.27 22.51 -5.52
N LYS A 2 -8.32 21.70 -5.68
CA LYS A 2 -8.60 20.53 -4.82
C LYS A 2 -7.89 19.27 -5.34
N ALA A 3 -7.56 18.34 -4.44
CA ALA A 3 -7.13 16.99 -4.80
C ALA A 3 -8.30 16.02 -4.66
N VAL A 4 -8.44 15.10 -5.60
CA VAL A 4 -9.41 13.98 -5.55
C VAL A 4 -8.63 12.68 -5.42
N ILE A 5 -8.83 11.97 -4.29
CA ILE A 5 -8.19 10.69 -3.98
C ILE A 5 -9.19 9.57 -4.24
N LEU A 6 -8.89 8.71 -5.22
CA LEU A 6 -9.74 7.57 -5.61
C LEU A 6 -9.47 6.38 -4.69
N ALA A 7 -10.32 6.15 -3.69
CA ALA A 7 -10.14 5.16 -2.63
C ALA A 7 -11.28 4.14 -2.51
N ALA A 8 -12.13 4.01 -3.55
CA ALA A 8 -13.37 3.22 -3.49
C ALA A 8 -13.20 1.72 -3.75
N GLY A 9 -12.07 1.28 -4.28
CA GLY A 9 -11.85 -0.09 -4.76
C GLY A 9 -11.73 -1.15 -3.66
N ALA A 10 -12.28 -2.36 -3.88
CA ALA A 10 -12.18 -3.50 -2.95
C ALA A 10 -10.80 -4.15 -2.87
N SER A 11 -9.92 -3.88 -3.82
CA SER A 11 -8.51 -4.33 -3.84
C SER A 11 -8.30 -5.83 -3.55
N THR A 12 -9.10 -6.69 -4.21
CA THR A 12 -9.15 -8.15 -3.96
C THR A 12 -7.82 -8.88 -4.22
N ARG A 13 -6.87 -8.25 -4.92
CA ARG A 13 -5.51 -8.78 -5.08
C ARG A 13 -4.71 -8.78 -3.78
N CYS A 14 -5.08 -7.92 -2.83
CA CYS A 14 -4.44 -7.81 -1.52
C CYS A 14 -5.06 -8.73 -0.45
N TYR A 15 -6.03 -9.61 -0.82
CA TYR A 15 -6.52 -10.62 0.12
C TYR A 15 -5.37 -11.46 0.69
N PRO A 16 -5.42 -11.76 2.00
CA PRO A 16 -6.53 -11.61 2.95
C PRO A 16 -6.63 -10.25 3.66
N LEU A 17 -5.65 -9.36 3.54
CA LEU A 17 -5.58 -8.11 4.32
C LEU A 17 -6.76 -7.17 4.08
N THR A 18 -7.25 -7.13 2.84
CA THR A 18 -8.37 -6.23 2.48
C THR A 18 -9.75 -6.84 2.66
N LEU A 19 -9.85 -7.99 3.33
CA LEU A 19 -11.15 -8.53 3.76
C LEU A 19 -11.72 -7.79 4.98
N SER A 20 -10.87 -7.31 5.88
CA SER A 20 -11.27 -6.60 7.09
C SER A 20 -11.26 -5.07 6.94
N ARG A 21 -10.37 -4.52 6.13
CA ARG A 21 -10.24 -3.07 5.90
C ARG A 21 -9.99 -2.73 4.43
N PRO A 22 -10.32 -1.53 3.95
CA PRO A 22 -9.97 -1.13 2.59
C PRO A 22 -8.45 -0.92 2.46
N LYS A 23 -7.89 -1.16 1.28
CA LYS A 23 -6.44 -1.06 1.02
C LYS A 23 -5.82 0.28 1.44
N PRO A 24 -6.48 1.45 1.24
CA PRO A 24 -5.93 2.73 1.70
C PRO A 24 -5.69 2.82 3.22
N LEU A 25 -6.29 1.93 4.01
CA LEU A 25 -6.05 1.84 5.46
C LEU A 25 -5.01 0.79 5.86
N LEU A 26 -4.33 0.13 4.92
CA LEU A 26 -3.18 -0.72 5.25
C LEU A 26 -2.02 0.15 5.73
N PRO A 27 -1.38 -0.20 6.88
CA PRO A 27 -0.31 0.62 7.44
C PRO A 27 1.02 0.37 6.74
N LEU A 28 1.80 1.45 6.59
CA LEU A 28 3.21 1.44 6.24
C LEU A 28 3.94 2.30 7.26
N ALA A 29 4.98 1.78 7.89
CA ALA A 29 5.64 2.45 9.02
C ALA A 29 4.58 2.98 10.04
N ASN A 30 3.67 2.12 10.45
CA ASN A 30 2.55 2.33 11.39
C ASN A 30 1.56 3.45 11.02
N THR A 31 1.57 3.93 9.78
CA THR A 31 0.61 4.96 9.34
C THR A 31 -0.13 4.47 8.10
N PRO A 32 -1.47 4.53 8.05
CA PRO A 32 -2.26 4.17 6.88
C PRO A 32 -1.82 4.90 5.60
N ILE A 33 -1.86 4.20 4.47
CA ILE A 33 -1.48 4.74 3.15
C ILE A 33 -2.22 6.06 2.86
N LEU A 34 -3.53 6.10 3.08
CA LEU A 34 -4.37 7.28 2.85
C LEU A 34 -3.91 8.47 3.69
N LEU A 35 -3.63 8.25 4.98
CA LEU A 35 -3.21 9.33 5.87
C LEU A 35 -1.83 9.89 5.49
N ARG A 36 -0.94 9.04 5.00
CA ARG A 36 0.34 9.49 4.41
C ARG A 36 0.11 10.34 3.16
N THR A 37 -0.81 9.93 2.30
CA THR A 37 -1.16 10.68 1.09
C THR A 37 -1.76 12.05 1.44
N ILE A 38 -2.66 12.10 2.42
CA ILE A 38 -3.26 13.34 2.93
C ILE A 38 -2.16 14.28 3.50
N ALA A 39 -1.30 13.76 4.37
CA ALA A 39 -0.20 14.55 4.95
C ALA A 39 0.79 15.05 3.87
N MET A 40 1.05 14.26 2.84
CA MET A 40 1.90 14.67 1.72
C MET A 40 1.30 15.82 0.91
N LEU A 41 -0.03 15.92 0.84
CA LEU A 41 -0.74 16.95 0.09
C LEU A 41 -0.84 18.29 0.86
N ASP A 42 -0.48 18.30 2.14
CA ASP A 42 -0.51 19.51 2.95
C ASP A 42 0.32 20.65 2.33
N GLY A 43 -0.30 21.83 2.21
CA GLY A 43 0.30 22.99 1.53
C GLY A 43 0.51 22.86 0.01
N LEU A 44 0.09 21.75 -0.61
CA LEU A 44 0.09 21.60 -2.08
C LEU A 44 -1.26 21.92 -2.71
N VAL A 45 -2.35 21.68 -1.98
CA VAL A 45 -3.73 21.84 -2.44
C VAL A 45 -4.57 22.59 -1.39
N ASP A 46 -5.69 23.17 -1.81
CA ASP A 46 -6.58 23.97 -0.94
C ASP A 46 -7.62 23.11 -0.23
N GLY A 47 -7.83 21.87 -0.69
CA GLY A 47 -8.77 20.92 -0.11
C GLY A 47 -8.62 19.55 -0.72
N ILE A 48 -9.12 18.54 -0.02
CA ILE A 48 -9.01 17.12 -0.40
C ILE A 48 -10.41 16.50 -0.45
N ILE A 49 -10.72 15.81 -1.53
CA ILE A 49 -11.93 15.01 -1.68
C ILE A 49 -11.50 13.54 -1.74
N VAL A 50 -12.00 12.71 -0.83
CA VAL A 50 -11.74 11.28 -0.82
C VAL A 50 -12.97 10.54 -1.36
N VAL A 51 -12.82 9.86 -2.49
CA VAL A 51 -13.88 9.01 -3.05
C VAL A 51 -13.79 7.64 -2.40
N ALA A 52 -14.69 7.35 -1.48
CA ALA A 52 -14.77 6.10 -0.75
C ALA A 52 -15.84 5.17 -1.34
N GLY A 53 -15.72 3.86 -1.13
CA GLY A 53 -16.71 2.86 -1.58
C GLY A 53 -16.65 1.62 -0.71
N TYR A 54 -15.82 0.66 -1.05
CA TYR A 54 -15.65 -0.53 -0.22
C TYR A 54 -15.25 -0.18 1.23
N LYS A 55 -16.09 -0.58 2.20
CA LYS A 55 -15.90 -0.27 3.63
C LYS A 55 -15.68 1.22 3.92
N ALA A 56 -16.47 2.07 3.27
CA ALA A 56 -16.35 3.53 3.34
C ALA A 56 -16.41 4.08 4.77
N GLU A 57 -17.15 3.45 5.68
CA GLU A 57 -17.27 3.93 7.06
C GLU A 57 -15.93 3.88 7.81
N LEU A 58 -15.11 2.84 7.58
CA LEU A 58 -13.77 2.79 8.17
C LEU A 58 -12.86 3.91 7.67
N LEU A 59 -12.97 4.27 6.37
CA LEU A 59 -12.24 5.42 5.82
C LEU A 59 -12.69 6.74 6.45
N LYS A 60 -14.00 6.93 6.61
CA LYS A 60 -14.55 8.13 7.25
C LYS A 60 -14.10 8.26 8.70
N GLU A 61 -14.11 7.15 9.45
CA GLU A 61 -13.66 7.12 10.84
C GLU A 61 -12.18 7.50 10.95
N SER A 62 -11.31 6.85 10.17
CA SER A 62 -9.87 7.14 10.13
C SER A 62 -9.57 8.60 9.75
N ILE A 63 -10.35 9.20 8.84
CA ILE A 63 -10.20 10.62 8.47
C ILE A 63 -10.67 11.55 9.59
N ARG A 64 -11.74 11.21 10.33
CA ARG A 64 -12.23 12.03 11.46
C ARG A 64 -11.24 12.10 12.62
N GLU A 65 -10.44 11.05 12.80
CA GLU A 65 -9.39 10.99 13.84
C GLU A 65 -8.17 11.86 13.50
N LEU A 66 -8.05 12.29 12.25
CA LEU A 66 -6.99 13.23 11.86
C LEU A 66 -7.24 14.60 12.49
N SER A 67 -6.29 15.05 13.32
CA SER A 67 -6.17 16.45 13.71
C SER A 67 -5.47 17.24 12.58
N SER A 68 -6.20 17.48 11.50
CA SER A 68 -5.67 18.20 10.34
C SER A 68 -6.48 19.48 10.08
N ASP A 69 -5.79 20.56 9.79
CA ASP A 69 -6.40 21.82 9.32
C ASP A 69 -6.87 21.71 7.84
N ALA A 70 -6.55 20.59 7.17
CA ALA A 70 -6.96 20.37 5.78
C ALA A 70 -8.47 20.16 5.69
N HIS A 71 -9.13 20.91 4.79
CA HIS A 71 -10.53 20.66 4.48
C HIS A 71 -10.67 19.36 3.68
N ILE A 72 -11.15 18.30 4.36
CA ILE A 72 -11.31 16.96 3.76
C ILE A 72 -12.79 16.63 3.66
N GLU A 73 -13.25 16.36 2.45
CA GLU A 73 -14.61 15.90 2.16
C GLU A 73 -14.59 14.44 1.69
N VAL A 74 -15.56 13.63 2.15
CA VAL A 74 -15.68 12.23 1.71
C VAL A 74 -16.96 12.06 0.91
N VAL A 75 -16.82 11.66 -0.35
CA VAL A 75 -17.91 11.32 -1.25
C VAL A 75 -17.97 9.81 -1.49
N LEU A 76 -19.17 9.28 -1.80
CA LEU A 76 -19.34 7.83 -1.95
C LEU A 76 -19.43 7.42 -3.42
N GLN A 77 -18.76 6.32 -3.74
CA GLN A 77 -19.02 5.51 -4.93
C GLN A 77 -19.76 4.25 -4.51
N ASP A 78 -21.07 4.23 -4.66
CA ASP A 78 -21.91 3.10 -4.23
C ASP A 78 -21.67 1.84 -5.06
N GLU A 79 -21.43 1.99 -6.37
CA GLU A 79 -21.17 0.89 -7.29
C GLU A 79 -19.75 1.01 -7.90
N PRO A 80 -18.93 -0.05 -7.82
CA PRO A 80 -17.55 -0.03 -8.34
C PRO A 80 -17.50 -0.14 -9.87
N LYS A 81 -17.88 0.92 -10.57
CA LYS A 81 -17.95 0.99 -12.04
C LYS A 81 -16.69 1.59 -12.69
N GLY A 82 -15.54 1.51 -12.05
CA GLY A 82 -14.26 1.98 -12.59
C GLY A 82 -13.76 3.31 -12.02
N THR A 83 -12.54 3.66 -12.39
CA THR A 83 -11.83 4.86 -11.86
C THR A 83 -12.39 6.17 -12.38
N GLY A 84 -12.86 6.20 -13.62
CA GLY A 84 -13.57 7.36 -14.18
C GLY A 84 -14.91 7.59 -13.49
N HIS A 85 -15.65 6.51 -13.18
CA HIS A 85 -16.89 6.61 -12.40
C HIS A 85 -16.63 7.09 -10.97
N ALA A 86 -15.52 6.65 -10.34
CA ALA A 86 -15.12 7.15 -9.03
C ALA A 86 -14.84 8.66 -9.07
N LEU A 87 -14.09 9.13 -10.06
CA LEU A 87 -13.83 10.55 -10.23
C LEU A 87 -15.13 11.35 -10.43
N LEU A 88 -16.08 10.82 -11.19
CA LEU A 88 -17.36 11.46 -11.45
C LEU A 88 -18.17 11.74 -10.18
N GLN A 89 -18.05 10.89 -9.14
CA GLN A 89 -18.70 11.12 -7.85
C GLN A 89 -18.21 12.39 -7.14
N ALA A 90 -17.01 12.85 -7.46
CA ALA A 90 -16.44 14.08 -6.88
C ALA A 90 -16.90 15.35 -7.59
N LYS A 91 -17.73 15.27 -8.65
CA LYS A 91 -18.13 16.40 -9.49
C LYS A 91 -18.70 17.57 -8.69
N ASP A 92 -19.71 17.31 -7.84
CA ASP A 92 -20.40 18.36 -7.09
C ASP A 92 -19.49 18.95 -6.01
N ALA A 93 -18.73 18.13 -5.30
CA ALA A 93 -17.72 18.58 -4.34
C ALA A 93 -16.58 19.39 -4.99
N CYS A 94 -16.32 19.18 -6.27
CA CYS A 94 -15.39 19.98 -7.05
C CYS A 94 -16.00 21.27 -7.58
N ALA A 95 -17.32 21.41 -7.71
CA ALA A 95 -17.98 22.60 -8.28
C ALA A 95 -17.89 23.81 -7.35
N GLU A 96 -17.78 23.60 -6.04
CA GLU A 96 -17.65 24.66 -5.06
C GLU A 96 -16.15 25.01 -4.89
N ASP A 97 -15.74 26.23 -5.30
CA ASP A 97 -14.39 26.81 -5.15
C ASP A 97 -13.22 26.07 -5.85
N THR A 98 -13.46 25.25 -6.83
CA THR A 98 -12.35 24.70 -7.62
C THR A 98 -11.92 25.69 -8.71
N GLY A 99 -10.62 25.94 -8.79
CA GLY A 99 -10.02 26.55 -9.95
C GLY A 99 -10.23 25.71 -11.23
N GLU A 100 -9.66 26.13 -12.34
CA GLU A 100 -9.79 25.44 -13.65
C GLU A 100 -9.32 23.95 -13.61
N PHE A 101 -8.51 23.55 -12.63
CA PHE A 101 -7.85 22.23 -12.56
C PHE A 101 -8.06 21.54 -11.23
N ILE A 102 -8.09 20.19 -11.26
CA ILE A 102 -8.07 19.28 -10.11
C ILE A 102 -6.85 18.36 -10.19
N LEU A 103 -6.29 17.99 -9.02
CA LEU A 103 -5.29 16.92 -8.90
C LEU A 103 -6.01 15.61 -8.59
N VAL A 104 -5.85 14.59 -9.42
CA VAL A 104 -6.44 13.25 -9.21
C VAL A 104 -5.34 12.27 -8.84
N LEU A 105 -5.55 11.48 -7.78
CA LEU A 105 -4.61 10.48 -7.29
C LEU A 105 -5.30 9.15 -7.03
N ASN A 106 -4.64 8.03 -7.36
CA ASN A 106 -5.02 6.73 -6.81
C ASN A 106 -4.74 6.71 -5.29
N GLY A 107 -5.74 6.40 -4.49
CA GLY A 107 -5.66 6.41 -3.03
C GLY A 107 -5.00 5.17 -2.42
N ASP A 108 -4.56 4.26 -3.24
CA ASP A 108 -3.99 2.97 -2.85
C ASP A 108 -2.53 2.78 -3.27
N ASP A 109 -1.89 3.84 -3.75
CA ASP A 109 -0.47 3.92 -4.09
C ASP A 109 0.23 5.02 -3.28
N LEU A 110 1.57 5.02 -3.25
CA LEU A 110 2.34 6.10 -2.66
C LEU A 110 3.06 6.91 -3.74
N PHE A 111 3.21 8.20 -3.49
CA PHE A 111 3.91 9.14 -4.35
C PHE A 111 5.00 9.88 -3.57
N ALA A 112 6.05 10.34 -4.25
CA ALA A 112 6.94 11.31 -3.67
C ALA A 112 6.34 12.73 -3.79
N ARG A 113 6.46 13.53 -2.72
CA ARG A 113 6.00 14.95 -2.73
C ARG A 113 6.63 15.74 -3.88
N ALA A 114 7.93 15.51 -4.16
CA ALA A 114 8.64 16.17 -5.24
C ALA A 114 8.05 15.88 -6.63
N ASP A 115 7.59 14.66 -6.87
CA ASP A 115 6.95 14.27 -8.12
C ASP A 115 5.61 15.00 -8.31
N LEU A 116 4.81 15.11 -7.24
CA LEU A 116 3.56 15.89 -7.30
C LEU A 116 3.81 17.39 -7.46
N GLN A 117 4.85 17.93 -6.84
CA GLN A 117 5.25 19.33 -7.07
C GLN A 117 5.66 19.56 -8.52
N ALA A 118 6.43 18.64 -9.12
CA ALA A 118 6.80 18.72 -10.53
C ALA A 118 5.56 18.67 -11.44
N LEU A 119 4.58 17.82 -11.11
CA LEU A 119 3.31 17.75 -11.82
C LEU A 119 2.52 19.06 -11.72
N LEU A 120 2.45 19.67 -10.51
CA LEU A 120 1.76 20.95 -10.27
C LEU A 120 2.39 22.13 -10.99
N VAL A 121 3.72 22.17 -11.12
CA VAL A 121 4.42 23.25 -11.85
C VAL A 121 4.08 23.23 -13.33
N THR A 122 3.82 22.07 -13.91
CA THR A 122 3.53 21.94 -15.34
C THR A 122 2.26 22.70 -15.75
N THR A 123 1.27 22.81 -14.85
CA THR A 123 0.02 23.54 -15.14
C THR A 123 0.16 25.06 -15.09
N LYS A 124 1.20 25.56 -14.41
CA LYS A 124 1.48 27.00 -14.25
C LYS A 124 2.39 27.55 -15.35
N SER A 125 2.87 26.69 -16.26
CA SER A 125 3.77 27.08 -17.32
C SER A 125 2.99 27.79 -18.46
N ASP A 126 3.34 29.01 -18.78
CA ASP A 126 2.77 29.76 -19.92
C ASP A 126 2.96 29.05 -21.27
N ALA A 127 4.00 28.19 -21.37
CA ALA A 127 4.31 27.48 -22.61
C ALA A 127 3.35 26.29 -22.87
N ARG A 128 2.75 25.69 -21.81
CA ARG A 128 1.82 24.56 -21.93
C ARG A 128 0.84 24.51 -20.74
N PRO A 129 -0.05 25.49 -20.60
CA PRO A 129 -1.08 25.45 -19.58
C PRO A 129 -2.06 24.34 -19.93
N GLY A 130 -2.13 23.30 -19.10
CA GLY A 130 -3.03 22.20 -19.46
C GLY A 130 -2.99 20.99 -18.52
N ALA A 131 -3.65 19.94 -18.98
CA ALA A 131 -3.64 18.66 -18.31
C ALA A 131 -2.24 18.02 -18.31
N ALA A 132 -1.92 17.28 -17.26
CA ALA A 132 -0.66 16.56 -17.13
C ALA A 132 -0.87 15.23 -16.43
N ILE A 133 -0.05 14.22 -16.77
CA ILE A 133 0.01 12.93 -16.09
C ILE A 133 1.40 12.66 -15.58
N LEU A 134 1.48 11.98 -14.45
CA LEU A 134 2.73 11.47 -13.90
C LEU A 134 2.98 10.05 -14.42
N VAL A 135 4.19 9.82 -14.90
CA VAL A 135 4.65 8.48 -15.30
C VAL A 135 5.93 8.12 -14.59
N GLN A 136 6.19 6.83 -14.45
CA GLN A 136 7.45 6.31 -13.96
C GLN A 136 7.93 5.17 -14.83
N GLU A 137 9.25 5.08 -15.03
CA GLU A 137 9.85 3.96 -15.73
C GLU A 137 9.71 2.69 -14.92
N VAL A 138 9.25 1.61 -15.56
CA VAL A 138 9.13 0.28 -14.96
C VAL A 138 9.88 -0.76 -15.79
N PRO A 139 10.41 -1.81 -15.15
CA PRO A 139 11.07 -2.91 -15.86
C PRO A 139 10.15 -3.57 -16.89
N ALA A 140 10.73 -4.09 -17.95
CA ALA A 140 10.02 -4.77 -19.03
C ALA A 140 9.08 -5.88 -18.51
N ALA A 141 9.52 -6.65 -17.50
CA ALA A 141 8.76 -7.74 -16.90
C ALA A 141 7.47 -7.27 -16.17
N GLU A 142 7.39 -5.99 -15.80
CA GLU A 142 6.27 -5.43 -15.03
C GLU A 142 5.25 -4.66 -15.87
N LYS A 143 5.52 -4.42 -17.15
CA LYS A 143 4.65 -3.62 -18.03
C LYS A 143 3.19 -4.07 -18.02
N HIS A 144 2.94 -5.37 -17.97
CA HIS A 144 1.60 -5.96 -17.97
C HIS A 144 0.75 -5.61 -16.73
N ARG A 145 1.38 -5.02 -15.70
CA ARG A 145 0.71 -4.62 -14.46
C ARG A 145 0.02 -3.27 -14.57
N PHE A 146 0.46 -2.40 -15.48
CA PHE A 146 0.15 -0.97 -15.51
C PHE A 146 -0.37 -0.49 -16.86
N GLY A 147 -0.99 0.68 -16.88
CA GLY A 147 -1.25 1.41 -18.09
C GLY A 147 0.07 1.97 -18.67
N MET A 148 0.42 1.56 -19.88
CA MET A 148 1.68 1.95 -20.52
C MET A 148 1.51 3.19 -21.36
N VAL A 149 2.38 4.18 -21.15
CA VAL A 149 2.36 5.48 -21.81
C VAL A 149 3.43 5.57 -22.90
N ARG A 150 3.05 6.09 -24.04
CA ARG A 150 3.99 6.58 -25.06
C ARG A 150 3.86 8.10 -25.19
N ALA A 151 4.97 8.79 -25.09
CA ALA A 151 5.05 10.23 -25.25
C ALA A 151 5.96 10.62 -26.41
N LYS A 152 5.68 11.74 -27.05
CA LYS A 152 6.57 12.40 -28.01
C LYS A 152 6.72 13.87 -27.61
N GLU A 153 7.94 14.33 -27.47
CA GLU A 153 8.26 15.72 -27.06
C GLU A 153 7.55 16.12 -25.75
N GLY A 154 7.40 15.16 -24.80
CA GLY A 154 6.75 15.39 -23.52
C GLY A 154 5.22 15.46 -23.57
N ILE A 155 4.59 15.09 -24.70
CA ILE A 155 3.14 15.04 -24.88
C ILE A 155 2.68 13.59 -25.04
N LEU A 156 1.54 13.26 -24.42
CA LEU A 156 0.91 11.94 -24.50
C LEU A 156 0.53 11.63 -25.96
N VAL A 157 0.97 10.49 -26.46
CA VAL A 157 0.61 9.97 -27.79
C VAL A 157 -0.31 8.76 -27.68
N ALA A 158 -0.02 7.87 -26.75
CA ALA A 158 -0.83 6.68 -26.52
C ALA A 158 -0.75 6.25 -25.05
N LEU A 159 -1.83 5.64 -24.56
CA LEU A 159 -1.93 4.97 -23.29
C LEU A 159 -2.64 3.63 -23.52
N GLU A 160 -1.97 2.54 -23.18
CA GLU A 160 -2.50 1.18 -23.33
C GLU A 160 -2.68 0.57 -21.94
N GLU A 161 -3.91 0.30 -21.56
CA GLU A 161 -4.24 -0.25 -20.24
C GLU A 161 -3.88 -1.74 -20.15
N LYS A 162 -2.91 -2.05 -19.28
CA LYS A 162 -2.47 -3.42 -18.97
C LYS A 162 -2.27 -4.29 -20.21
N PRO A 163 -1.28 -4.01 -21.05
CA PRO A 163 -1.01 -4.79 -22.23
C PRO A 163 -0.84 -6.28 -21.87
N PRO A 164 -1.31 -7.20 -22.71
CA PRO A 164 -1.19 -8.62 -22.44
C PRO A 164 0.27 -9.02 -22.24
N GLN A 165 0.51 -9.92 -21.29
CA GLN A 165 1.84 -10.49 -21.10
C GLN A 165 2.16 -11.31 -22.35
N GLN A 166 3.09 -10.83 -23.18
CA GLN A 166 3.49 -11.52 -24.39
C GLN A 166 4.16 -12.86 -24.02
N GLY A 167 3.47 -13.95 -24.27
CA GLY A 167 4.03 -15.30 -24.17
C GLY A 167 4.85 -15.60 -25.43
N GLY A 168 6.18 -15.54 -25.33
CA GLY A 168 7.08 -15.88 -26.43
C GLY A 168 8.49 -15.36 -26.21
N ALA A 169 9.47 -15.92 -26.88
CA ALA A 169 10.90 -15.80 -26.65
C ALA A 169 11.54 -14.41 -26.93
N GLU A 170 10.78 -13.40 -27.27
CA GLU A 170 11.19 -11.99 -27.28
C GLU A 170 10.43 -11.23 -26.19
N LEU A 171 10.84 -11.38 -24.93
CA LEU A 171 10.56 -10.42 -23.89
C LEU A 171 11.07 -9.07 -24.41
N ALA A 172 10.17 -8.09 -24.56
CA ALA A 172 10.60 -6.72 -24.77
C ALA A 172 11.59 -6.38 -23.64
N THR A 173 12.86 -6.24 -23.96
CA THR A 173 13.95 -6.06 -22.99
C THR A 173 14.00 -4.64 -22.46
N GLU A 174 13.36 -3.71 -23.18
CA GLU A 174 13.38 -2.29 -22.86
C GLU A 174 12.38 -1.94 -21.76
N PRO A 175 12.77 -1.12 -20.79
CA PRO A 175 11.85 -0.51 -19.83
C PRO A 175 10.70 0.23 -20.51
N GLY A 176 9.71 0.66 -19.76
CA GLY A 176 8.60 1.44 -20.29
C GLY A 176 8.01 2.40 -19.27
N SER A 177 7.36 3.44 -19.74
CA SER A 177 6.72 4.45 -18.89
C SER A 177 5.33 4.00 -18.48
N ALA A 178 5.15 3.74 -17.18
CA ALA A 178 3.85 3.39 -16.60
C ALA A 178 3.12 4.65 -16.13
N TYR A 179 1.82 4.74 -16.38
CA TYR A 179 0.94 5.73 -15.76
C TYR A 179 0.79 5.41 -14.27
N THR A 180 1.10 6.36 -13.43
CA THR A 180 1.14 6.16 -11.96
C THR A 180 -0.21 6.28 -11.28
N GLY A 181 -1.25 6.74 -12.00
CA GLY A 181 -2.54 7.09 -11.39
C GLY A 181 -2.59 8.51 -10.81
N ALA A 182 -1.57 9.34 -11.06
CA ALA A 182 -1.58 10.76 -10.70
C ALA A 182 -1.74 11.62 -11.96
N ALA A 183 -2.70 12.56 -11.94
CA ALA A 183 -2.98 13.44 -13.05
C ALA A 183 -3.48 14.81 -12.57
N ILE A 184 -3.17 15.86 -13.32
CA ILE A 184 -3.85 17.14 -13.21
C ILE A 184 -4.76 17.30 -14.43
N LEU A 185 -6.04 17.48 -14.14
CA LEU A 185 -7.09 17.52 -15.16
C LEU A 185 -7.92 18.80 -15.06
N PRO A 186 -8.38 19.34 -16.19
CA PRO A 186 -9.32 20.46 -16.16
C PRO A 186 -10.67 19.98 -15.64
N SER A 187 -11.43 20.86 -14.99
CA SER A 187 -12.78 20.54 -14.47
C SER A 187 -13.74 20.07 -15.58
N SER A 188 -13.48 20.42 -16.85
CA SER A 188 -14.23 19.89 -18.00
C SER A 188 -14.12 18.36 -18.18
N VAL A 189 -13.20 17.69 -17.47
CA VAL A 189 -13.12 16.22 -17.45
C VAL A 189 -14.41 15.56 -16.96
N PHE A 190 -15.17 16.21 -16.08
CA PHE A 190 -16.45 15.69 -15.60
C PHE A 190 -17.48 15.59 -16.73
N THR A 191 -17.62 16.62 -17.54
CA THR A 191 -18.52 16.60 -18.72
C THR A 191 -18.08 15.54 -19.74
N LEU A 192 -16.78 15.36 -19.90
CA LEU A 192 -16.24 14.32 -20.77
C LEU A 192 -16.58 12.92 -20.23
N LEU A 193 -16.37 12.66 -18.93
CA LEU A 193 -16.72 11.41 -18.30
C LEU A 193 -18.21 11.05 -18.40
N GLU A 194 -19.11 12.03 -18.34
CA GLU A 194 -20.54 11.82 -18.51
C GLU A 194 -20.91 11.37 -19.94
N SER A 195 -20.07 11.67 -20.92
CA SER A 195 -20.29 11.32 -22.33
C SER A 195 -19.59 10.04 -22.78
N LEU A 196 -18.75 9.44 -21.96
CA LEU A 196 -18.00 8.25 -22.31
C LEU A 196 -18.83 6.97 -22.08
N GLU A 197 -18.75 6.05 -23.02
CA GLU A 197 -19.29 4.70 -22.89
C GLU A 197 -18.34 3.82 -22.03
N PRO A 198 -18.90 2.87 -21.28
CA PRO A 198 -18.09 1.91 -20.53
C PRO A 198 -17.14 1.11 -21.45
N SER A 199 -15.95 0.82 -20.95
CA SER A 199 -14.97 -0.03 -21.63
C SER A 199 -15.51 -1.45 -21.85
N PRO A 200 -14.85 -2.30 -22.68
CA PRO A 200 -15.21 -3.71 -22.84
C PRO A 200 -15.27 -4.52 -21.54
N ARG A 201 -14.70 -3.98 -20.45
CA ARG A 201 -14.77 -4.55 -19.10
C ARG A 201 -16.03 -4.12 -18.33
N GLY A 202 -16.87 -3.28 -18.91
CA GLY A 202 -18.05 -2.69 -18.26
C GLY A 202 -17.70 -1.57 -17.25
N GLU A 203 -16.50 -1.02 -17.32
CA GLU A 203 -16.01 0.01 -16.40
C GLU A 203 -15.81 1.35 -17.13
N LEU A 204 -16.13 2.46 -16.47
CA LEU A 204 -15.77 3.80 -16.91
C LEU A 204 -14.34 4.09 -16.44
N GLU A 205 -13.40 4.01 -17.37
CA GLU A 205 -11.97 4.12 -17.08
C GLU A 205 -11.48 5.56 -17.15
N LEU A 206 -10.68 5.99 -16.18
CA LEU A 206 -10.02 7.29 -16.23
C LEU A 206 -9.03 7.38 -17.41
N THR A 207 -8.39 6.27 -17.76
CA THR A 207 -7.48 6.20 -18.91
C THR A 207 -8.16 6.48 -20.24
N ASP A 208 -9.42 6.08 -20.42
CA ASP A 208 -10.21 6.41 -21.61
C ASP A 208 -10.55 7.90 -21.66
N ALA A 209 -10.85 8.49 -20.49
CA ALA A 209 -11.05 9.94 -20.39
C ALA A 209 -9.77 10.72 -20.73
N LEU A 210 -8.60 10.26 -20.29
CA LEU A 210 -7.31 10.87 -20.66
C LEU A 210 -7.07 10.83 -22.16
N LEU A 211 -7.33 9.70 -22.81
CA LEU A 211 -7.18 9.56 -24.26
C LEU A 211 -8.18 10.45 -25.04
N ALA A 212 -9.41 10.56 -24.55
CA ALA A 212 -10.42 11.42 -25.17
C ALA A 212 -10.07 12.92 -24.98
N LEU A 213 -9.64 13.31 -23.77
CA LEU A 213 -9.19 14.66 -23.47
C LEU A 213 -7.99 15.07 -24.34
N ASN A 214 -7.03 14.17 -24.53
CA ASN A 214 -5.81 14.41 -25.30
C ASN A 214 -6.07 14.76 -26.78
N LYS A 215 -7.25 14.42 -27.34
CA LYS A 215 -7.63 14.78 -28.70
C LYS A 215 -7.93 16.27 -28.86
N THR A 216 -8.38 16.92 -27.80
CA THR A 216 -8.80 18.34 -27.82
C THR A 216 -7.86 19.24 -27.02
N ARG A 217 -7.23 18.69 -25.98
CA ARG A 217 -6.26 19.37 -25.11
C ARG A 217 -5.04 18.45 -24.89
N PRO A 218 -3.87 18.77 -25.46
CA PRO A 218 -2.68 17.96 -25.27
C PRO A 218 -2.34 17.76 -23.79
N ILE A 219 -2.03 16.51 -23.42
CA ILE A 219 -1.67 16.14 -22.05
C ILE A 219 -0.15 16.06 -21.95
N SER A 220 0.43 16.85 -21.06
CA SER A 220 1.85 16.80 -20.75
C SER A 220 2.19 15.52 -19.95
N VAL A 221 3.34 14.93 -20.25
CA VAL A 221 3.85 13.74 -19.54
C VAL A 221 5.02 14.16 -18.67
N VAL A 222 4.88 14.01 -17.35
CA VAL A 222 5.91 14.30 -16.34
C VAL A 222 6.48 13.00 -15.83
N THR A 223 7.81 12.87 -15.84
CA THR A 223 8.47 11.68 -15.30
C THR A 223 8.78 11.88 -13.82
N GLY A 224 8.30 10.97 -12.99
CA GLY A 224 8.58 10.85 -11.57
C GLY A 224 9.46 9.64 -11.25
N PHE A 225 9.91 9.56 -10.00
CA PHE A 225 10.83 8.54 -9.51
C PHE A 225 10.43 7.94 -8.16
N GLY A 226 9.42 8.47 -7.50
CA GLY A 226 9.02 8.08 -6.15
C GLY A 226 7.62 7.46 -6.05
N TRP A 227 7.07 6.96 -7.17
CA TRP A 227 5.83 6.20 -7.13
C TRP A 227 6.08 4.76 -6.70
N LEU A 228 5.33 4.30 -5.71
CA LEU A 228 5.35 2.95 -5.19
C LEU A 228 3.97 2.31 -5.40
N PRO A 229 3.80 1.47 -6.43
CA PRO A 229 2.54 0.77 -6.67
C PRO A 229 2.33 -0.36 -5.67
N LEU A 230 1.16 -0.42 -5.06
CA LEU A 230 0.81 -1.41 -4.05
C LEU A 230 -0.25 -2.38 -4.58
N ALA A 231 0.09 -3.20 -5.55
CA ALA A 231 -0.87 -4.09 -6.20
C ALA A 231 -1.16 -5.39 -5.42
N TYR A 232 -0.20 -5.87 -4.65
CA TYR A 232 -0.21 -7.16 -3.94
C TYR A 232 0.25 -7.01 -2.48
N PRO A 233 -0.05 -7.97 -1.59
CA PRO A 233 0.40 -7.89 -0.20
C PRO A 233 1.92 -7.72 -0.05
N TRP A 234 2.71 -8.42 -0.84
CA TRP A 234 4.18 -8.33 -0.76
C TRP A 234 4.76 -7.00 -1.19
N ASP A 235 4.02 -6.20 -1.98
CA ASP A 235 4.42 -4.84 -2.32
C ASP A 235 4.49 -3.95 -1.06
N LEU A 236 3.70 -4.26 -0.01
CA LEU A 236 3.75 -3.57 1.29
C LEU A 236 5.12 -3.71 1.97
N LEU A 237 5.78 -4.87 1.86
CA LEU A 237 7.13 -5.06 2.44
C LEU A 237 8.17 -4.16 1.76
N VAL A 238 8.06 -4.02 0.44
CA VAL A 238 8.95 -3.15 -0.36
C VAL A 238 8.68 -1.68 -0.02
N ALA A 239 7.41 -1.30 -0.01
CA ALA A 239 6.99 0.07 0.30
C ALA A 239 7.31 0.46 1.75
N ASN A 240 7.08 -0.44 2.71
CA ASN A 240 7.44 -0.20 4.11
C ASN A 240 8.94 0.08 4.28
N ARG A 241 9.77 -0.70 3.61
CA ARG A 241 11.22 -0.46 3.63
C ARG A 241 11.59 0.90 3.02
N ALA A 242 10.96 1.29 1.91
CA ALA A 242 11.20 2.58 1.29
C ALA A 242 10.77 3.74 2.20
N VAL A 243 9.58 3.63 2.81
CA VAL A 243 9.05 4.64 3.75
C VAL A 243 9.95 4.75 4.99
N MET A 244 10.28 3.63 5.64
CA MET A 244 11.16 3.63 6.80
C MET A 244 12.55 4.17 6.46
N GLY A 245 13.07 3.85 5.26
CA GLY A 245 14.36 4.36 4.79
C GLY A 245 14.38 5.88 4.61
N ALA A 246 13.28 6.45 4.14
CA ALA A 246 13.12 7.91 4.00
C ALA A 246 12.98 8.63 5.36
N MET A 247 12.55 7.91 6.40
CA MET A 247 12.34 8.45 7.77
C MET A 247 13.45 8.05 8.74
N VAL A 248 14.51 7.42 8.27
CA VAL A 248 15.50 6.77 9.15
C VAL A 248 16.14 7.72 10.15
N GLU A 249 16.33 8.98 9.79
CA GLU A 249 16.90 10.04 10.67
C GLU A 249 15.89 10.58 11.66
N ASP A 250 14.59 10.39 11.42
CA ASP A 250 13.50 10.86 12.27
C ASP A 250 13.05 9.79 13.28
N LEU A 251 13.60 8.56 13.22
CA LEU A 251 13.25 7.48 14.13
C LEU A 251 13.75 7.80 15.54
N THR A 252 12.83 7.94 16.48
CA THR A 252 13.13 8.32 17.88
C THR A 252 12.45 7.39 18.87
N ILE A 253 13.07 7.28 20.06
CA ILE A 253 12.49 6.55 21.19
C ILE A 253 11.72 7.57 22.05
N SER A 254 10.45 7.28 22.30
CA SER A 254 9.63 8.11 23.19
C SER A 254 10.23 8.19 24.59
N PRO A 255 10.25 9.36 25.24
CA PRO A 255 10.66 9.49 26.62
C PRO A 255 9.73 8.75 27.61
N GLU A 256 8.54 8.38 27.18
CA GLU A 256 7.57 7.59 27.93
C GLU A 256 7.72 6.07 27.67
N ALA A 257 8.67 5.64 26.84
CA ALA A 257 9.01 4.24 26.66
C ALA A 257 9.95 3.77 27.79
N GLU A 258 9.77 2.53 28.25
CA GLU A 258 10.53 1.92 29.32
C GLU A 258 11.51 0.88 28.75
N ILE A 259 12.82 1.16 28.84
CA ILE A 259 13.87 0.26 28.36
C ILE A 259 14.60 -0.34 29.57
N GLU A 260 14.43 -1.63 29.81
CA GLU A 260 15.10 -2.30 30.91
C GLU A 260 16.63 -2.40 30.70
N ASN A 261 17.37 -2.40 31.81
CA ASN A 261 18.80 -2.66 31.80
C ASN A 261 19.07 -4.06 31.22
N GLY A 262 19.99 -4.15 30.25
CA GLY A 262 20.31 -5.39 29.54
C GLY A 262 19.57 -5.58 28.20
N ALA A 263 18.67 -4.69 27.83
CA ALA A 263 18.22 -4.58 26.46
C ALA A 263 19.31 -3.93 25.59
N THR A 264 19.47 -4.36 24.35
CA THR A 264 20.46 -3.81 23.40
C THR A 264 19.73 -3.24 22.18
N ILE A 265 19.91 -1.95 21.92
CA ILE A 265 19.35 -1.27 20.75
C ILE A 265 20.51 -0.76 19.89
N LYS A 266 20.50 -1.09 18.59
CA LYS A 266 21.52 -0.67 17.62
C LYS A 266 20.89 -0.09 16.37
N GLY A 267 21.48 0.99 15.86
CA GLY A 267 20.99 1.70 14.69
C GLY A 267 19.71 2.51 14.93
N PRO A 268 19.05 2.97 13.87
CA PRO A 268 17.85 3.81 13.98
C PRO A 268 16.64 2.97 14.41
N VAL A 269 16.05 3.32 15.55
CA VAL A 269 14.87 2.63 16.12
C VAL A 269 13.87 3.66 16.63
N ALA A 270 12.59 3.50 16.23
CA ALA A 270 11.48 4.19 16.84
C ALA A 270 10.77 3.28 17.85
N ILE A 271 10.46 3.81 19.03
CA ILE A 271 9.68 3.12 20.06
C ILE A 271 8.62 4.08 20.57
N GLY A 272 7.35 3.69 20.48
CA GLY A 272 6.21 4.49 20.89
C GLY A 272 6.07 4.62 22.40
N LYS A 273 5.19 5.52 22.80
CA LYS A 273 4.82 5.80 24.18
C LYS A 273 4.30 4.53 24.89
N GLY A 274 4.56 4.38 26.18
CA GLY A 274 4.06 3.26 26.99
C GLY A 274 4.68 1.88 26.66
N THR A 275 5.45 1.80 25.58
CA THR A 275 6.11 0.53 25.19
C THR A 275 7.22 0.16 26.15
N ARG A 276 7.25 -1.12 26.55
CA ARG A 276 8.25 -1.69 27.45
C ARG A 276 9.15 -2.68 26.71
N VAL A 277 10.45 -2.45 26.75
CA VAL A 277 11.47 -3.35 26.20
C VAL A 277 12.21 -4.04 27.33
N LEU A 278 11.99 -5.35 27.50
CA LEU A 278 12.51 -6.14 28.59
C LEU A 278 13.96 -6.59 28.35
N ALA A 279 14.64 -6.94 29.44
CA ALA A 279 16.04 -7.34 29.46
C ALA A 279 16.36 -8.49 28.47
N GLY A 280 17.56 -8.45 27.90
CA GLY A 280 18.04 -9.43 26.92
C GLY A 280 17.45 -9.27 25.51
N SER A 281 16.51 -8.35 25.29
CA SER A 281 16.02 -8.03 23.95
C SER A 281 17.11 -7.40 23.10
N TYR A 282 17.27 -7.84 21.86
CA TYR A 282 18.22 -7.30 20.89
C TYR A 282 17.47 -6.71 19.70
N ILE A 283 17.57 -5.40 19.53
CA ILE A 283 16.88 -4.67 18.46
C ILE A 283 17.92 -4.06 17.53
N GLU A 284 17.89 -4.46 16.27
CA GLU A 284 18.80 -4.00 15.22
C GLU A 284 18.01 -3.23 14.15
N GLY A 285 18.14 -1.91 14.15
CA GLY A 285 17.42 -1.00 13.25
C GLY A 285 17.87 -1.09 11.77
N PRO A 286 17.06 -0.53 10.87
CA PRO A 286 15.84 0.23 11.12
C PRO A 286 14.69 -0.64 11.62
N VAL A 287 14.12 -0.27 12.79
CA VAL A 287 12.95 -0.94 13.39
C VAL A 287 11.99 0.13 13.90
N MET A 288 10.68 -0.10 13.73
CA MET A 288 9.64 0.71 14.33
C MET A 288 8.77 -0.15 15.24
N ILE A 289 8.49 0.34 16.43
CA ILE A 289 7.61 -0.27 17.41
C ILE A 289 6.61 0.80 17.84
N GLY A 290 5.33 0.46 17.79
CA GLY A 290 4.24 1.35 18.17
C GLY A 290 4.14 1.64 19.66
N GLU A 291 2.98 2.09 20.08
CA GLU A 291 2.67 2.43 21.47
C GLU A 291 2.21 1.20 22.26
N ASP A 292 2.34 1.27 23.59
CA ASP A 292 1.81 0.28 24.57
C ASP A 292 2.19 -1.19 24.28
N CYS A 293 3.33 -1.41 23.63
CA CYS A 293 3.83 -2.74 23.31
C CYS A 293 4.63 -3.37 24.46
N LEU A 294 4.63 -4.72 24.52
CA LEU A 294 5.51 -5.49 25.38
C LEU A 294 6.52 -6.28 24.53
N ILE A 295 7.80 -5.93 24.60
CA ILE A 295 8.88 -6.46 23.76
C ILE A 295 9.89 -7.23 24.62
N GLY A 296 10.03 -8.52 24.35
CA GLY A 296 10.96 -9.40 25.10
C GLY A 296 10.30 -10.22 26.20
N PRO A 297 11.10 -10.78 27.14
CA PRO A 297 12.56 -10.73 27.17
C PRO A 297 13.25 -11.58 26.10
N ASN A 298 14.54 -11.34 25.87
CA ASN A 298 15.39 -12.16 24.98
C ASN A 298 14.84 -12.35 23.56
N CYS A 299 14.14 -11.36 22.99
CA CYS A 299 13.72 -11.38 21.58
C CYS A 299 14.80 -10.79 20.66
N TYR A 300 14.72 -11.08 19.35
CA TYR A 300 15.59 -10.50 18.34
C TYR A 300 14.74 -9.82 17.25
N LEU A 301 14.76 -8.48 17.22
CA LEU A 301 14.11 -7.68 16.18
C LEU A 301 15.15 -7.21 15.19
N ARG A 302 15.00 -7.63 13.93
CA ARG A 302 15.94 -7.37 12.84
C ARG A 302 15.47 -6.23 11.94
N PRO A 303 16.40 -5.66 11.13
CA PRO A 303 16.11 -4.53 10.27
C PRO A 303 14.84 -4.67 9.42
N TRP A 304 14.16 -3.54 9.23
CA TRP A 304 12.94 -3.38 8.44
C TRP A 304 11.70 -4.05 9.05
N THR A 305 11.75 -4.37 10.33
CA THR A 305 10.58 -4.82 11.09
C THR A 305 9.80 -3.61 11.58
N CYS A 306 8.49 -3.68 11.40
CA CYS A 306 7.54 -2.66 11.84
C CYS A 306 6.46 -3.35 12.67
N ILE A 307 6.24 -2.90 13.89
CA ILE A 307 5.28 -3.45 14.85
C ILE A 307 4.31 -2.34 15.20
N GLY A 308 3.01 -2.59 15.07
CA GLY A 308 1.93 -1.69 15.43
C GLY A 308 1.77 -1.51 16.94
N ASP A 309 0.64 -0.95 17.35
CA ASP A 309 0.34 -0.65 18.74
C ASP A 309 -0.23 -1.88 19.49
N ASP A 310 -0.16 -1.86 20.83
CA ASP A 310 -0.70 -2.91 21.71
C ASP A 310 -0.20 -4.35 21.40
N CYS A 311 1.00 -4.49 20.85
CA CYS A 311 1.57 -5.77 20.47
C CYS A 311 2.39 -6.40 21.58
N HIS A 312 2.36 -7.75 21.64
CA HIS A 312 3.24 -8.53 22.51
C HIS A 312 4.19 -9.41 21.67
N ILE A 313 5.47 -9.05 21.65
CA ILE A 313 6.55 -9.82 21.02
C ILE A 313 7.43 -10.39 22.14
N GLY A 314 7.19 -11.63 22.50
CA GLY A 314 7.71 -12.19 23.75
C GLY A 314 9.03 -12.95 23.63
N GLN A 315 9.24 -13.87 24.59
CA GLN A 315 10.51 -14.55 24.77
C GLN A 315 10.95 -15.39 23.57
N ALA A 316 12.21 -15.23 23.18
CA ALA A 316 12.87 -15.97 22.11
C ALA A 316 12.12 -15.92 20.77
N VAL A 317 11.49 -14.78 20.50
CA VAL A 317 10.88 -14.47 19.21
C VAL A 317 11.90 -13.74 18.35
N GLU A 318 12.06 -14.19 17.11
CA GLU A 318 12.83 -13.50 16.08
C GLU A 318 11.90 -12.97 15.00
N LEU A 319 11.90 -11.65 14.76
CA LEU A 319 11.22 -11.00 13.65
C LEU A 319 12.24 -10.37 12.69
N LYS A 320 12.03 -10.56 11.39
CA LYS A 320 12.92 -10.03 10.36
C LYS A 320 12.11 -9.46 9.18
N SER A 321 12.27 -8.16 8.90
CA SER A 321 11.63 -7.53 7.73
C SER A 321 10.14 -7.87 7.66
N THR A 322 9.44 -7.75 8.78
CA THR A 322 8.05 -8.18 8.98
C THR A 322 7.20 -6.99 9.39
N LEU A 323 6.02 -6.87 8.80
CA LEU A 323 4.95 -5.99 9.24
C LEU A 323 4.07 -6.73 10.21
N VAL A 324 3.89 -6.20 11.41
CA VAL A 324 2.97 -6.70 12.43
C VAL A 324 1.98 -5.59 12.72
N PHE A 325 0.70 -5.83 12.48
CA PHE A 325 -0.35 -4.85 12.76
C PHE A 325 -0.74 -4.90 14.24
N ASP A 326 -1.57 -3.97 14.65
CA ASP A 326 -1.91 -3.73 16.05
C ASP A 326 -2.48 -4.95 16.78
N GLN A 327 -2.40 -4.96 18.10
CA GLN A 327 -3.00 -5.95 19.01
C GLN A 327 -2.56 -7.41 18.76
N THR A 328 -1.40 -7.60 18.10
CA THR A 328 -0.91 -8.92 17.73
C THR A 328 0.01 -9.52 18.77
N ASN A 329 -0.20 -10.82 19.07
CA ASN A 329 0.54 -11.59 20.05
C ASN A 329 1.43 -12.63 19.39
N ILE A 330 2.75 -12.51 19.55
CA ILE A 330 3.78 -13.49 19.19
C ILE A 330 4.62 -13.72 20.44
N ALA A 331 4.08 -14.46 21.41
CA ALA A 331 4.59 -14.43 22.77
C ALA A 331 5.81 -15.35 23.03
N HIS A 332 6.04 -16.40 22.23
CA HIS A 332 7.02 -17.44 22.58
C HIS A 332 7.67 -18.11 21.38
N LEU A 333 9.00 -18.27 21.42
CA LEU A 333 9.79 -19.25 20.65
C LEU A 333 9.48 -19.29 19.13
N SER A 334 9.18 -18.17 18.52
CA SER A 334 8.72 -18.11 17.13
C SER A 334 9.72 -17.41 16.21
N TYR A 335 9.76 -17.84 14.94
CA TYR A 335 10.47 -17.14 13.88
C TYR A 335 9.49 -16.66 12.82
N VAL A 336 9.54 -15.36 12.51
CA VAL A 336 8.73 -14.75 11.44
C VAL A 336 9.63 -13.87 10.55
N GLY A 337 9.79 -14.26 9.30
CA GLY A 337 10.62 -13.52 8.35
C GLY A 337 9.86 -13.08 7.11
N ASP A 338 10.11 -11.84 6.67
CA ASP A 338 9.62 -11.27 5.41
C ASP A 338 8.11 -11.48 5.21
N SER A 339 7.31 -11.19 6.26
CA SER A 339 5.89 -11.54 6.39
C SER A 339 5.03 -10.33 6.73
N ILE A 340 3.72 -10.50 6.58
CA ILE A 340 2.73 -9.50 6.99
C ILE A 340 1.74 -10.20 7.91
N ILE A 341 1.66 -9.73 9.15
CA ILE A 341 0.80 -10.25 10.20
C ILE A 341 -0.28 -9.22 10.48
N GLY A 342 -1.53 -9.60 10.27
CA GLY A 342 -2.70 -8.74 10.48
C GLY A 342 -2.93 -8.38 11.95
N GLU A 343 -3.96 -7.62 12.18
CA GLU A 343 -4.37 -7.14 13.49
C GLU A 343 -4.99 -8.26 14.35
N GLY A 344 -4.72 -8.23 15.66
CA GLY A 344 -5.31 -9.17 16.63
C GLY A 344 -4.90 -10.63 16.42
N VAL A 345 -3.86 -10.90 15.63
CA VAL A 345 -3.35 -12.24 15.37
C VAL A 345 -2.69 -12.79 16.62
N ASN A 346 -2.89 -14.11 16.87
CA ASN A 346 -2.16 -14.82 17.90
C ASN A 346 -1.37 -15.98 17.30
N LEU A 347 -0.04 -15.91 17.39
CA LEU A 347 0.83 -17.03 17.01
C LEU A 347 1.16 -17.90 18.23
N GLY A 348 0.74 -19.16 18.18
CA GLY A 348 1.08 -20.13 19.22
C GLY A 348 2.58 -20.38 19.31
N ALA A 349 3.04 -20.74 20.51
CA ALA A 349 4.45 -21.00 20.80
C ALA A 349 5.10 -21.96 19.80
N GLY A 350 6.31 -21.66 19.35
CA GLY A 350 7.05 -22.46 18.38
C GLY A 350 6.55 -22.34 16.95
N THR A 351 5.78 -21.32 16.61
CA THR A 351 5.38 -21.06 15.22
C THR A 351 6.60 -20.63 14.39
N ILE A 352 6.81 -21.29 13.25
CA ILE A 352 7.89 -20.98 12.30
C ILE A 352 7.31 -20.60 10.94
N VAL A 353 7.58 -19.38 10.49
CA VAL A 353 7.21 -18.92 9.16
C VAL A 353 8.45 -18.95 8.26
N ALA A 354 8.52 -19.95 7.39
CA ALA A 354 9.60 -20.07 6.41
C ALA A 354 9.47 -19.01 5.33
N ASN A 355 10.57 -18.36 4.99
CA ASN A 355 10.59 -17.25 4.02
C ASN A 355 11.49 -17.51 2.79
N LEU A 356 12.15 -18.67 2.71
CA LEU A 356 13.06 -19.02 1.63
C LEU A 356 12.73 -20.42 1.09
N ARG A 357 12.68 -20.54 -0.23
CA ARG A 357 12.52 -21.83 -0.90
C ARG A 357 13.85 -22.60 -0.90
N HIS A 358 13.79 -23.92 -0.87
CA HIS A 358 15.00 -24.79 -0.89
C HIS A 358 15.76 -24.67 -2.21
N ASP A 359 15.09 -24.42 -3.33
CA ASP A 359 15.71 -24.24 -4.65
C ASP A 359 16.27 -22.82 -4.87
N GLY A 360 16.11 -21.91 -3.88
CA GLY A 360 16.57 -20.52 -3.96
C GLY A 360 15.82 -19.63 -4.97
N GLY A 361 14.77 -20.15 -5.60
CA GLY A 361 13.94 -19.39 -6.54
C GLY A 361 13.04 -18.36 -5.85
N THR A 362 12.35 -17.55 -6.69
CA THR A 362 11.35 -16.60 -6.20
C THR A 362 10.14 -17.31 -5.60
N VAL A 363 9.57 -16.70 -4.56
CA VAL A 363 8.39 -17.26 -3.88
C VAL A 363 7.14 -16.96 -4.72
N LYS A 364 6.23 -17.93 -4.80
CA LYS A 364 4.92 -17.75 -5.44
C LYS A 364 3.81 -17.75 -4.41
N SER A 365 2.79 -16.90 -4.61
CA SER A 365 1.64 -16.79 -3.73
C SER A 365 0.33 -16.82 -4.54
N MET A 366 -0.73 -17.34 -3.95
CA MET A 366 -2.04 -17.46 -4.60
C MET A 366 -2.75 -16.10 -4.65
N VAL A 367 -3.22 -15.70 -5.82
CA VAL A 367 -4.02 -14.49 -6.03
C VAL A 367 -5.20 -14.81 -6.94
N ARG A 368 -6.42 -14.65 -6.45
CA ARG A 368 -7.65 -14.93 -7.23
C ARG A 368 -7.58 -16.30 -7.96
N GLY A 369 -7.19 -17.35 -7.23
CA GLY A 369 -7.10 -18.72 -7.77
C GLY A 369 -5.92 -18.98 -8.71
N LYS A 370 -5.03 -18.01 -8.94
CA LYS A 370 -3.83 -18.17 -9.77
C LYS A 370 -2.57 -18.03 -8.93
N LEU A 371 -1.58 -18.85 -9.22
CA LEU A 371 -0.27 -18.78 -8.57
C LEU A 371 0.56 -17.70 -9.26
N VAL A 372 0.83 -16.60 -8.54
CA VAL A 372 1.57 -15.42 -9.03
C VAL A 372 2.98 -15.43 -8.43
N ASP A 373 3.97 -15.17 -9.27
CA ASP A 373 5.35 -14.97 -8.82
C ASP A 373 5.46 -13.59 -8.14
N THR A 374 5.99 -13.58 -6.91
CA THR A 374 6.15 -12.34 -6.14
C THR A 374 7.36 -11.50 -6.58
N GLY A 375 8.27 -12.08 -7.37
CA GLY A 375 9.57 -11.48 -7.69
C GLY A 375 10.56 -11.52 -6.50
N LEU A 376 10.13 -11.94 -5.33
CA LEU A 376 10.94 -11.94 -4.11
C LEU A 376 11.55 -13.32 -3.84
N ARG A 377 12.86 -13.38 -3.61
CA ARG A 377 13.54 -14.61 -3.14
C ARG A 377 13.18 -14.95 -1.70
N LYS A 378 12.85 -13.93 -0.87
CA LYS A 378 12.42 -14.10 0.51
C LYS A 378 11.05 -13.48 0.67
N PHE A 379 10.08 -14.30 0.97
CA PHE A 379 8.71 -13.91 1.32
C PHE A 379 8.09 -15.02 2.17
N GLY A 380 7.67 -14.68 3.37
CA GLY A 380 7.09 -15.62 4.32
C GLY A 380 5.60 -15.82 4.09
N ALA A 381 4.78 -15.28 4.98
CA ALA A 381 3.34 -15.46 4.94
C ALA A 381 2.57 -14.13 5.00
N VAL A 382 1.29 -14.20 4.61
CA VAL A 382 0.32 -13.14 4.89
C VAL A 382 -0.76 -13.72 5.79
N ILE A 383 -0.83 -13.25 7.02
CA ILE A 383 -1.80 -13.71 8.00
C ILE A 383 -2.84 -12.61 8.20
N GLY A 384 -4.09 -12.92 7.90
CA GLY A 384 -5.22 -12.00 8.04
C GLY A 384 -5.63 -11.78 9.49
N ASP A 385 -6.40 -10.73 9.72
CA ASP A 385 -6.76 -10.25 11.04
C ASP A 385 -7.47 -11.31 11.90
N ASN A 386 -7.18 -11.31 13.20
CA ASN A 386 -7.77 -12.22 14.19
C ASN A 386 -7.54 -13.72 13.93
N ALA A 387 -6.57 -14.08 13.08
CA ALA A 387 -6.19 -15.47 12.89
C ALA A 387 -5.50 -16.03 14.16
N LYS A 388 -5.75 -17.31 14.47
CA LYS A 388 -5.19 -17.99 15.64
C LYS A 388 -4.36 -19.19 15.19
N VAL A 389 -3.06 -19.10 15.33
CA VAL A 389 -2.12 -20.14 14.90
C VAL A 389 -1.81 -21.05 16.06
N GLY A 390 -2.01 -22.37 15.89
CA GLY A 390 -1.73 -23.39 16.90
C GLY A 390 -0.22 -23.50 17.20
N ILE A 391 0.11 -24.01 18.38
CA ILE A 391 1.52 -24.23 18.78
C ILE A 391 2.26 -25.10 17.76
N HIS A 392 3.57 -24.83 17.58
CA HIS A 392 4.46 -25.58 16.66
C HIS A 392 3.96 -25.64 15.21
N THR A 393 3.17 -24.68 14.77
CA THR A 393 2.76 -24.58 13.37
C THR A 393 3.93 -24.17 12.49
N SER A 394 4.12 -24.87 11.36
CA SER A 394 5.09 -24.50 10.33
C SER A 394 4.37 -23.94 9.10
N ILE A 395 4.69 -22.71 8.67
CA ILE A 395 4.04 -22.08 7.53
C ILE A 395 5.05 -21.97 6.38
N LEU A 396 4.74 -22.56 5.22
CA LEU A 396 5.62 -22.54 4.05
C LEU A 396 5.61 -21.16 3.36
N PRO A 397 6.67 -20.82 2.61
CA PRO A 397 6.79 -19.53 1.93
C PRO A 397 5.61 -19.22 1.01
N GLY A 398 5.12 -17.99 1.05
CA GLY A 398 4.05 -17.47 0.20
C GLY A 398 2.64 -17.91 0.57
N ARG A 399 2.46 -18.57 1.73
CA ARG A 399 1.14 -19.01 2.19
C ARG A 399 0.35 -17.86 2.83
N LYS A 400 -0.97 -18.01 2.80
CA LYS A 400 -1.92 -17.04 3.35
C LYS A 400 -2.87 -17.72 4.32
N LEU A 401 -3.15 -17.04 5.44
CA LEU A 401 -4.22 -17.40 6.36
C LEU A 401 -5.28 -16.28 6.30
N TRP A 402 -6.54 -16.66 6.08
CA TRP A 402 -7.64 -15.70 6.03
C TRP A 402 -7.99 -15.17 7.42
N PRO A 403 -8.69 -14.03 7.52
CA PRO A 403 -9.13 -13.49 8.80
C PRO A 403 -9.96 -14.50 9.59
N GLN A 404 -9.80 -14.52 10.92
CA GLN A 404 -10.51 -15.38 11.86
C GLN A 404 -10.30 -16.90 11.65
N THR A 405 -9.38 -17.30 10.79
CA THR A 405 -9.02 -18.72 10.63
C THR A 405 -8.10 -19.20 11.73
N HIS A 406 -8.00 -20.52 11.88
CA HIS A 406 -7.10 -21.14 12.86
C HIS A 406 -6.35 -22.32 12.26
N THR A 407 -5.19 -22.65 12.84
CA THR A 407 -4.45 -23.88 12.54
C THR A 407 -4.48 -24.81 13.74
N ARG A 408 -4.35 -26.12 13.48
CA ARG A 408 -4.19 -27.12 14.54
C ARG A 408 -2.76 -27.08 15.10
N PRO A 409 -2.55 -27.53 16.34
CA PRO A 409 -1.19 -27.72 16.85
C PRO A 409 -0.35 -28.60 15.92
N ALA A 410 0.93 -28.23 15.73
CA ALA A 410 1.90 -28.90 14.87
C ALA A 410 1.48 -29.04 13.39
N GLN A 411 0.59 -28.21 12.91
CA GLN A 411 0.16 -28.22 11.52
C GLN A 411 1.26 -27.67 10.60
N VAL A 412 1.49 -28.35 9.46
CA VAL A 412 2.25 -27.78 8.34
C VAL A 412 1.29 -27.12 7.36
N VAL A 413 1.42 -25.81 7.19
CA VAL A 413 0.59 -25.02 6.26
C VAL A 413 1.26 -25.00 4.89
N GLU A 414 0.88 -25.96 4.04
CA GLU A 414 1.37 -26.10 2.66
C GLU A 414 0.48 -25.39 1.65
N ARG A 415 -0.75 -25.07 2.03
CA ARG A 415 -1.76 -24.36 1.23
C ARG A 415 -2.38 -23.27 2.07
N ASP A 416 -2.98 -22.29 1.39
CA ASP A 416 -3.68 -21.21 2.06
C ASP A 416 -4.83 -21.74 2.92
N ILE A 417 -5.02 -21.16 4.11
CA ILE A 417 -6.10 -21.49 5.04
C ILE A 417 -7.23 -20.47 4.84
N MET A 418 -8.37 -20.95 4.39
CA MET A 418 -9.59 -20.15 4.19
C MET A 418 -10.67 -20.59 5.17
N PRO A 419 -11.68 -19.73 5.49
CA PRO A 419 -12.85 -20.14 6.28
C PRO A 419 -13.56 -21.33 5.64
N GLU A 420 -14.13 -22.20 6.47
CA GLU A 420 -14.96 -23.31 5.97
C GLU A 420 -16.17 -22.76 5.22
N GLY A 421 -16.30 -23.13 3.93
CA GLY A 421 -17.44 -22.72 3.09
C GLY A 421 -17.28 -21.41 2.34
N GLY A 422 -16.10 -20.78 2.36
CA GLY A 422 -15.84 -19.53 1.66
C GLY A 422 -14.93 -19.66 0.44
N ALA A 423 -15.38 -19.17 -0.69
CA ALA A 423 -14.57 -18.68 -1.79
C ALA A 423 -14.78 -17.19 -1.93
#